data_d13c218d0cc2eaa88e37556e32f9fed8
#
_entry.id   d13c218d0cc2eaa88e37556e32f9fed8
#
_cell.length_a   1.000
_cell.length_b   1.000
_cell.length_c   1.000
_cell.angle_alpha   90.00
_cell.angle_beta   90.00
_cell.angle_gamma   90.00
#
_symmetry.space_group_name_H-M   'P 1'
#
loop_
_entity.id
_entity.type
_entity.pdbx_description
1 polymer ?
#
loop_
_entity_poly.entity_id
_entity_poly.type
_entity_poly.pdbx_seq_one_letter_code
_entity_poly.pdbx_strand_id
1 'polypeptide(L)'
;MTGSNTPFNRRAFLGSAALVGAALAAPAAFAETPDAGQVQYEDNAYTNPRRNIASFRELDWQDYFTNTKNGVIICDTVSRCLHFWSEDLSVYKLYPTSVPVAPEMTRRGYTSVVQKVPNPSWRPTPSMRATEPYWPAYVPPGPDNPLGTRALYLSWQYYRIHGTHDTRKIGRPSSNGCIGLYNQHIEQLYDLAKVGTQVVII
;
A
#
# COMPACT_ATOMS: atom_id res chain seq x y z
N MET A 1 -41.70 -5.31 68.25
CA MET A 1 -42.65 -5.13 67.18
C MET A 1 -42.10 -5.85 65.99
N THR A 2 -42.70 -6.91 65.72
CA THR A 2 -42.36 -8.11 64.96
C THR A 2 -42.56 -7.86 63.47
N GLY A 3 -41.53 -8.06 62.70
CA GLY A 3 -41.58 -8.12 61.24
C GLY A 3 -41.11 -9.48 60.76
N SER A 4 -42.01 -10.25 60.24
CA SER A 4 -41.81 -11.60 59.76
C SER A 4 -41.18 -11.65 58.37
N ASN A 5 -40.08 -12.37 58.26
CA ASN A 5 -39.46 -12.81 57.01
C ASN A 5 -40.21 -14.04 56.49
N THR A 6 -40.78 -13.99 55.29
CA THR A 6 -41.26 -15.15 54.59
C THR A 6 -40.34 -15.44 53.37
N PRO A 7 -39.86 -16.68 53.22
CA PRO A 7 -38.99 -17.04 52.10
C PRO A 7 -39.82 -17.35 50.83
N PHE A 8 -39.38 -16.82 49.71
CA PHE A 8 -39.93 -17.09 48.38
C PHE A 8 -39.66 -18.55 47.99
N ASN A 9 -40.75 -19.29 47.87
CA ASN A 9 -40.72 -20.70 47.48
C ASN A 9 -40.73 -20.82 45.94
N ARG A 10 -39.68 -21.47 45.39
CA ARG A 10 -39.46 -21.66 43.97
C ARG A 10 -40.22 -22.83 43.32
N ARG A 11 -41.36 -23.21 43.83
CA ARG A 11 -42.11 -24.37 43.30
C ARG A 11 -43.59 -24.06 43.24
N ALA A 12 -44.03 -23.36 42.23
CA ALA A 12 -45.41 -23.39 41.75
C ALA A 12 -45.58 -22.52 40.52
N PHE A 13 -45.31 -23.03 39.36
CA PHE A 13 -45.94 -22.57 38.10
C PHE A 13 -45.79 -23.69 37.08
N LEU A 14 -46.53 -24.80 37.33
CA LEU A 14 -46.88 -25.73 36.27
C LEU A 14 -48.42 -25.58 36.11
N GLY A 15 -48.83 -25.18 34.90
CA GLY A 15 -50.18 -25.41 34.44
C GLY A 15 -50.92 -24.19 34.01
N SER A 16 -50.90 -23.90 32.73
CA SER A 16 -52.11 -23.72 31.92
C SER A 16 -51.72 -23.44 30.47
N ALA A 17 -52.06 -24.38 29.62
CA ALA A 17 -52.08 -24.25 28.18
C ALA A 17 -53.26 -23.39 27.75
N ALA A 18 -53.02 -22.48 26.80
CA ALA A 18 -54.01 -21.99 25.82
C ALA A 18 -53.30 -21.18 24.73
N LEU A 19 -53.14 -21.76 23.61
CA LEU A 19 -53.71 -21.41 22.30
C LEU A 19 -53.39 -20.04 21.70
N VAL A 20 -52.66 -20.11 20.57
CA VAL A 20 -52.88 -19.45 19.28
C VAL A 20 -52.50 -17.98 19.18
N GLY A 21 -51.44 -17.81 18.41
CA GLY A 21 -51.03 -16.56 17.82
C GLY A 21 -49.74 -16.78 17.04
N ALA A 22 -49.81 -17.41 15.87
CA ALA A 22 -48.69 -17.46 14.94
C ALA A 22 -48.48 -16.08 14.35
N ALA A 23 -47.74 -15.26 15.04
CA ALA A 23 -47.13 -14.09 14.45
C ALA A 23 -45.83 -14.59 13.75
N LEU A 24 -45.88 -14.66 12.44
CA LEU A 24 -44.68 -14.79 11.60
C LEU A 24 -43.84 -13.54 11.84
N ALA A 25 -42.93 -13.61 12.78
CA ALA A 25 -41.84 -12.66 12.88
C ALA A 25 -40.91 -12.96 11.70
N ALA A 26 -40.98 -12.14 10.66
CA ALA A 26 -39.96 -12.08 9.66
C ALA A 26 -38.64 -11.82 10.38
N PRO A 27 -37.56 -12.57 10.06
CA PRO A 27 -36.24 -12.23 10.58
C PRO A 27 -35.93 -10.81 10.12
N ALA A 28 -35.66 -9.93 11.06
CA ALA A 28 -35.05 -8.64 10.76
C ALA A 28 -33.76 -8.94 9.99
N ALA A 29 -33.75 -8.67 8.70
CA ALA A 29 -32.56 -8.59 7.94
C ALA A 29 -31.73 -7.49 8.61
N PHE A 30 -30.73 -7.88 9.38
CA PHE A 30 -29.63 -6.97 9.72
C PHE A 30 -29.04 -6.53 8.38
N ALA A 31 -29.36 -5.32 7.98
CA ALA A 31 -28.61 -4.67 6.93
C ALA A 31 -27.19 -4.55 7.47
N GLU A 32 -26.29 -5.41 6.99
CA GLU A 32 -24.86 -5.23 7.19
C GLU A 32 -24.52 -3.86 6.61
N THR A 33 -24.23 -2.93 7.50
CA THR A 33 -23.58 -1.68 7.09
C THR A 33 -22.27 -2.10 6.43
N PRO A 34 -21.98 -1.67 5.19
CA PRO A 34 -20.67 -1.92 4.61
C PRO A 34 -19.64 -1.33 5.55
N ASP A 35 -18.79 -2.19 6.11
CA ASP A 35 -17.64 -1.75 6.89
C ASP A 35 -16.74 -0.93 5.96
N ALA A 36 -16.74 0.39 6.17
CA ALA A 36 -16.00 1.35 5.37
C ALA A 36 -14.47 1.24 5.52
N GLY A 37 -13.98 0.11 6.02
CA GLY A 37 -12.57 -0.16 6.26
C GLY A 37 -12.04 -1.47 5.69
N GLN A 38 -12.89 -2.34 5.17
CA GLN A 38 -12.39 -3.57 4.57
C GLN A 38 -11.99 -3.32 3.12
N VAL A 39 -10.70 -3.14 2.91
CA VAL A 39 -10.12 -3.37 1.60
C VAL A 39 -10.43 -4.82 1.26
N GLN A 40 -11.37 -5.05 0.34
CA GLN A 40 -11.60 -6.37 -0.21
C GLN A 40 -10.33 -6.78 -0.96
N TYR A 41 -9.52 -7.57 -0.29
CA TYR A 41 -8.47 -8.31 -0.97
C TYR A 41 -9.19 -9.38 -1.79
N GLU A 42 -9.21 -9.19 -3.09
CA GLU A 42 -9.64 -10.28 -3.97
C GLU A 42 -8.76 -11.50 -3.67
N ASP A 43 -9.42 -12.56 -3.23
CA ASP A 43 -8.81 -13.83 -2.85
C ASP A 43 -8.36 -14.55 -4.13
N ASN A 44 -7.35 -14.01 -4.80
CA ASN A 44 -6.70 -14.73 -5.87
C ASN A 44 -5.41 -15.36 -5.32
N ALA A 45 -5.05 -16.51 -5.85
CA ALA A 45 -3.90 -17.32 -5.41
C ALA A 45 -2.54 -16.58 -5.40
N TYR A 46 -2.52 -15.33 -5.84
CA TYR A 46 -1.36 -14.45 -5.88
C TYR A 46 -1.31 -13.47 -4.70
N THR A 47 -2.39 -13.31 -3.95
CA THR A 47 -2.45 -12.49 -2.75
C THR A 47 -2.25 -13.36 -1.51
N ASN A 48 -1.01 -13.79 -1.27
CA ASN A 48 -0.69 -14.32 0.04
C ASN A 48 -0.33 -13.14 0.97
N PRO A 49 -1.22 -12.70 1.87
CA PRO A 49 -1.00 -11.56 2.75
C PRO A 49 0.13 -11.78 3.75
N ARG A 50 0.61 -13.01 3.90
CA ARG A 50 1.72 -13.35 4.80
C ARG A 50 3.10 -13.01 4.25
N ARG A 51 3.20 -12.43 3.04
CA ARG A 51 4.48 -12.13 2.43
C ARG A 51 4.96 -10.76 2.84
N ASN A 52 5.81 -10.71 3.86
CA ASN A 52 6.85 -9.72 4.08
C ASN A 52 6.48 -8.34 4.66
N ILE A 53 5.33 -8.16 5.26
CA ILE A 53 5.09 -6.94 6.05
C ILE A 53 5.94 -6.96 7.35
N ALA A 54 6.34 -8.15 7.81
CA ALA A 54 7.13 -8.31 9.02
C ALA A 54 8.67 -8.21 8.83
N SER A 55 9.14 -7.92 7.61
CA SER A 55 10.57 -7.96 7.28
C SER A 55 11.17 -6.57 7.06
N PHE A 56 10.50 -5.50 7.45
CA PHE A 56 11.08 -4.17 7.36
C PHE A 56 12.25 -4.06 8.32
N ARG A 57 13.41 -3.71 7.77
CA ARG A 57 14.58 -3.34 8.56
C ARG A 57 14.37 -1.93 9.07
N GLU A 58 14.73 -1.71 10.32
CA GLU A 58 14.89 -0.35 10.81
C GLU A 58 16.17 0.22 10.16
N LEU A 59 16.03 1.32 9.44
CA LEU A 59 17.12 2.01 8.77
C LEU A 59 17.23 3.42 9.32
N ASP A 60 18.45 3.88 9.48
CA ASP A 60 18.74 5.27 9.79
C ASP A 60 19.26 5.97 8.53
N TRP A 61 18.72 7.16 8.24
CA TRP A 61 19.18 7.96 7.11
C TRP A 61 20.67 8.35 7.24
N GLN A 62 21.19 8.49 8.46
CA GLN A 62 22.58 8.87 8.76
C GLN A 62 23.59 7.83 8.26
N ASP A 63 23.21 6.58 8.12
CA ASP A 63 24.05 5.53 7.57
C ASP A 63 24.31 5.71 6.05
N TYR A 64 23.49 6.53 5.39
CA TYR A 64 23.52 6.68 3.94
C TYR A 64 23.76 8.11 3.47
N PHE A 65 23.40 9.11 4.25
CA PHE A 65 23.48 10.51 3.84
C PHE A 65 24.18 11.38 4.91
N THR A 66 24.92 12.36 4.46
CA THR A 66 25.59 13.32 5.35
C THR A 66 24.67 14.44 5.84
N ASN A 67 23.54 14.65 5.18
CA ASN A 67 22.53 15.65 5.51
C ASN A 67 21.19 15.29 4.87
N THR A 68 20.14 15.96 5.28
CA THR A 68 18.76 15.77 4.83
C THR A 68 18.27 16.86 3.86
N LYS A 69 19.18 17.61 3.23
CA LYS A 69 18.82 18.71 2.34
C LYS A 69 17.84 18.22 1.26
N ASN A 70 16.72 18.93 1.10
CA ASN A 70 15.59 18.58 0.23
C ASN A 70 14.87 17.26 0.58
N GLY A 71 15.16 16.66 1.75
CA GLY A 71 14.68 15.35 2.14
C GLY A 71 15.50 14.20 1.56
N VAL A 72 15.36 13.02 2.16
CA VAL A 72 16.10 11.80 1.77
C VAL A 72 15.15 10.61 1.59
N ILE A 73 15.47 9.74 0.64
CA ILE A 73 14.75 8.50 0.36
C ILE A 73 15.74 7.33 0.36
N ILE A 74 15.40 6.27 1.09
CA ILE A 74 16.09 4.98 1.03
C ILE A 74 15.11 3.95 0.45
N CYS A 75 15.45 3.38 -0.70
CA CYS A 75 14.72 2.26 -1.29
C CYS A 75 15.43 0.96 -0.94
N ASP A 76 14.90 0.22 0.02
CA ASP A 76 15.40 -1.10 0.38
C ASP A 76 14.76 -2.17 -0.52
N THR A 77 15.55 -2.69 -1.45
CA THR A 77 15.08 -3.71 -2.40
C THR A 77 14.93 -5.09 -1.76
N VAL A 78 15.58 -5.34 -0.64
CA VAL A 78 15.48 -6.61 0.10
C VAL A 78 14.18 -6.65 0.90
N SER A 79 13.93 -5.64 1.71
CA SER A 79 12.67 -5.52 2.48
C SER A 79 11.50 -5.03 1.65
N ARG A 80 11.75 -4.58 0.41
CA ARG A 80 10.74 -4.06 -0.53
C ARG A 80 9.94 -2.91 0.06
N CYS A 81 10.66 -1.96 0.60
CA CYS A 81 10.07 -0.77 1.19
C CYS A 81 10.88 0.47 0.81
N LEU A 82 10.22 1.61 0.94
CA LEU A 82 10.79 2.93 0.75
C LEU A 82 10.62 3.72 2.03
N HIS A 83 11.72 4.21 2.57
CA HIS A 83 11.77 5.13 3.69
C HIS A 83 11.96 6.55 3.18
N PHE A 84 11.24 7.49 3.74
CA PHE A 84 11.37 8.92 3.44
C PHE A 84 11.51 9.71 4.75
N TRP A 85 12.45 10.64 4.79
CA TRP A 85 12.57 11.66 5.84
C TRP A 85 12.53 13.04 5.20
N SER A 86 11.76 13.95 5.80
CA SER A 86 11.76 15.36 5.40
C SER A 86 13.08 16.04 5.77
N GLU A 87 13.35 17.17 5.13
CA GLU A 87 14.58 17.95 5.36
C GLU A 87 14.77 18.36 6.82
N ASP A 88 13.70 18.72 7.50
CA ASP A 88 13.66 19.12 8.92
C ASP A 88 13.45 17.94 9.87
N LEU A 89 13.41 16.72 9.37
CA LEU A 89 13.15 15.47 10.11
C LEU A 89 11.80 15.41 10.84
N SER A 90 10.90 16.35 10.58
CA SER A 90 9.56 16.37 11.20
C SER A 90 8.64 15.27 10.65
N VAL A 91 8.93 14.76 9.46
CA VAL A 91 8.13 13.74 8.79
C VAL A 91 8.99 12.54 8.44
N TYR A 92 8.58 11.38 8.94
CA TYR A 92 9.06 10.07 8.48
C TYR A 92 7.91 9.29 7.87
N LYS A 93 8.17 8.63 6.75
CA LYS A 93 7.21 7.73 6.09
C LYS A 93 7.88 6.45 5.65
N LEU A 94 7.12 5.35 5.77
CA LEU A 94 7.51 4.02 5.31
C LEU A 94 6.42 3.50 4.38
N TYR A 95 6.81 3.09 3.17
CA TYR A 95 5.89 2.60 2.16
C TYR A 95 6.32 1.23 1.64
N PRO A 96 5.42 0.26 1.50
CA PRO A 96 5.70 -0.97 0.77
C PRO A 96 5.86 -0.65 -0.72
N THR A 97 6.79 -1.35 -1.38
CA THR A 97 7.11 -1.09 -2.79
C THR A 97 7.16 -2.37 -3.62
N SER A 98 6.94 -2.24 -4.93
CA SER A 98 7.47 -3.20 -5.89
C SER A 98 8.93 -2.85 -6.21
N VAL A 99 9.72 -3.87 -6.46
CA VAL A 99 11.15 -3.74 -6.78
C VAL A 99 11.46 -4.51 -8.07
N PRO A 100 12.65 -4.32 -8.67
CA PRO A 100 13.04 -5.06 -9.87
C PRO A 100 12.96 -6.57 -9.70
N VAL A 101 12.55 -7.28 -10.77
CA VAL A 101 12.36 -8.75 -10.76
C VAL A 101 13.66 -9.52 -10.59
N ALA A 102 14.79 -8.93 -10.97
CA ALA A 102 16.08 -9.58 -10.93
C ALA A 102 17.18 -8.62 -10.44
N PRO A 103 18.21 -9.14 -9.77
CA PRO A 103 19.34 -8.33 -9.30
C PRO A 103 20.01 -7.53 -10.43
N GLU A 104 20.08 -8.09 -11.63
CA GLU A 104 20.70 -7.47 -12.82
C GLU A 104 19.92 -6.23 -13.29
N MET A 105 18.62 -6.18 -13.01
CA MET A 105 17.76 -5.03 -13.31
C MET A 105 17.75 -4.00 -12.17
N THR A 106 18.39 -4.32 -11.05
CA THR A 106 18.42 -3.48 -9.85
C THR A 106 19.69 -2.64 -9.86
N ARG A 107 19.57 -1.40 -10.33
CA ARG A 107 20.65 -0.43 -10.15
C ARG A 107 20.64 0.06 -8.71
N ARG A 108 21.73 -0.17 -7.99
CA ARG A 108 21.95 0.29 -6.61
C ARG A 108 22.89 1.49 -6.57
N GLY A 109 22.78 2.28 -5.51
CA GLY A 109 23.62 3.45 -5.30
C GLY A 109 22.83 4.74 -5.19
N TYR A 110 23.53 5.86 -5.26
CA TYR A 110 23.00 7.19 -5.04
C TYR A 110 22.47 7.83 -6.32
N THR A 111 21.37 8.52 -6.20
CA THR A 111 20.70 9.30 -7.24
C THR A 111 19.91 10.44 -6.58
N SER A 112 19.13 11.19 -7.33
CA SER A 112 18.26 12.24 -6.81
C SER A 112 17.01 12.37 -7.66
N VAL A 113 15.97 12.96 -7.09
CA VAL A 113 14.78 13.35 -7.84
C VAL A 113 15.11 14.58 -8.70
N VAL A 114 14.99 14.42 -10.02
CA VAL A 114 15.25 15.52 -10.97
C VAL A 114 13.99 16.12 -11.55
N GLN A 115 12.87 15.41 -11.52
CA GLN A 115 11.59 15.89 -12.02
C GLN A 115 10.43 15.22 -11.30
N LYS A 116 9.36 15.96 -11.07
CA LYS A 116 8.08 15.49 -10.50
C LYS A 116 7.01 15.61 -11.57
N VAL A 117 6.34 14.51 -11.91
CA VAL A 117 5.33 14.48 -13.00
C VAL A 117 4.00 13.99 -12.45
N PRO A 118 2.96 14.84 -12.45
CA PRO A 118 1.61 14.41 -12.16
C PRO A 118 0.98 13.78 -13.41
N ASN A 119 0.17 12.75 -13.21
CA ASN A 119 -0.51 12.03 -14.28
C ASN A 119 0.44 11.67 -15.45
N PRO A 120 1.50 10.86 -15.18
CA PRO A 120 2.50 10.57 -16.19
C PRO A 120 1.90 9.74 -17.33
N SER A 121 2.40 9.93 -18.54
CA SER A 121 2.25 8.96 -19.61
C SER A 121 3.38 7.93 -19.55
N TRP A 122 3.14 6.75 -20.10
CA TRP A 122 4.15 5.70 -20.14
C TRP A 122 4.54 5.34 -21.57
N ARG A 123 5.82 5.06 -21.75
CA ARG A 123 6.38 4.44 -22.97
C ARG A 123 7.35 3.37 -22.55
N PRO A 124 7.30 2.16 -23.17
CA PRO A 124 8.31 1.15 -22.92
C PRO A 124 9.68 1.64 -23.39
N THR A 125 10.71 1.24 -22.66
CA THR A 125 12.10 1.50 -23.08
C THR A 125 12.45 0.68 -24.32
N PRO A 126 13.52 1.02 -25.06
CA PRO A 126 13.96 0.20 -26.20
C PRO A 126 14.22 -1.26 -25.83
N SER A 127 14.82 -1.52 -24.67
CA SER A 127 15.04 -2.90 -24.17
C SER A 127 13.75 -3.64 -23.87
N MET A 128 12.77 -2.98 -23.26
CA MET A 128 11.44 -3.56 -23.02
C MET A 128 10.75 -3.93 -24.32
N ARG A 129 10.83 -3.09 -25.35
CA ARG A 129 10.24 -3.39 -26.65
C ARG A 129 10.97 -4.50 -27.40
N ALA A 130 12.25 -4.65 -27.18
CA ALA A 130 13.00 -5.77 -27.77
C ALA A 130 12.59 -7.11 -27.17
N THR A 131 12.29 -7.14 -25.85
CA THR A 131 11.84 -8.35 -25.14
C THR A 131 10.35 -8.64 -25.38
N GLU A 132 9.54 -7.60 -25.42
CA GLU A 132 8.07 -7.66 -25.48
C GLU A 132 7.53 -6.76 -26.61
N PRO A 133 7.66 -7.15 -27.88
CA PRO A 133 7.33 -6.30 -29.02
C PRO A 133 5.84 -5.89 -29.11
N TYR A 134 4.95 -6.64 -28.48
CA TYR A 134 3.51 -6.38 -28.46
C TYR A 134 3.07 -5.34 -27.41
N TRP A 135 3.96 -4.87 -26.55
CA TRP A 135 3.59 -3.79 -25.66
C TRP A 135 3.24 -2.52 -26.43
N PRO A 136 2.23 -1.76 -25.96
CA PRO A 136 1.83 -0.54 -26.62
C PRO A 136 2.98 0.46 -26.65
N ALA A 137 3.16 1.13 -27.77
CA ALA A 137 4.20 2.13 -27.93
C ALA A 137 4.02 3.35 -26.99
N TYR A 138 2.79 3.56 -26.52
CA TYR A 138 2.40 4.66 -25.66
C TYR A 138 1.14 4.32 -24.87
N VAL A 139 1.14 4.64 -23.58
CA VAL A 139 -0.04 4.59 -22.72
C VAL A 139 -0.27 6.00 -22.16
N PRO A 140 -1.43 6.63 -22.42
CA PRO A 140 -1.75 7.95 -21.90
C PRO A 140 -1.93 7.92 -20.38
N PRO A 141 -1.97 9.07 -19.71
CA PRO A 141 -2.42 9.15 -18.33
C PRO A 141 -3.80 8.53 -18.15
N GLY A 142 -4.00 7.80 -17.07
CA GLY A 142 -5.29 7.15 -16.80
C GLY A 142 -5.17 5.93 -15.90
N PRO A 143 -6.30 5.25 -15.63
CA PRO A 143 -6.36 4.14 -14.69
C PRO A 143 -5.50 2.94 -15.12
N ASP A 144 -5.29 2.74 -16.43
CA ASP A 144 -4.52 1.62 -16.96
C ASP A 144 -3.02 1.95 -17.14
N ASN A 145 -2.58 3.15 -16.72
CA ASN A 145 -1.19 3.55 -16.89
C ASN A 145 -0.28 2.84 -15.89
N PRO A 146 0.78 2.14 -16.36
CA PRO A 146 1.71 1.43 -15.49
C PRO A 146 2.42 2.30 -14.45
N LEU A 147 2.53 3.61 -14.66
CA LEU A 147 3.15 4.55 -13.73
C LEU A 147 2.17 5.14 -12.71
N GLY A 148 0.89 4.79 -12.79
CA GLY A 148 -0.13 5.28 -11.87
C GLY A 148 -0.34 6.80 -11.94
N THR A 149 -0.65 7.41 -10.81
CA THR A 149 -1.10 8.82 -10.74
C THR A 149 0.02 9.84 -10.64
N ARG A 150 1.21 9.45 -10.15
CA ARG A 150 2.36 10.35 -9.94
C ARG A 150 3.66 9.62 -10.21
N ALA A 151 4.69 10.36 -10.63
CA ALA A 151 6.04 9.83 -10.79
C ALA A 151 7.11 10.85 -10.37
N LEU A 152 8.13 10.36 -9.67
CA LEU A 152 9.37 11.03 -9.35
C LEU A 152 10.45 10.45 -10.27
N TYR A 153 10.96 11.26 -11.20
CA TYR A 153 12.02 10.86 -12.11
C TYR A 153 13.36 11.03 -11.42
N LEU A 154 14.18 10.00 -11.49
CA LEU A 154 15.52 10.00 -10.91
C LEU A 154 16.55 10.49 -11.91
N SER A 155 17.74 10.89 -11.43
CA SER A 155 18.85 11.34 -12.30
C SER A 155 19.37 10.22 -13.21
N TRP A 156 19.07 8.96 -12.92
CA TRP A 156 19.37 7.84 -13.79
C TRP A 156 18.32 7.71 -14.88
N GLN A 157 18.77 7.53 -16.09
CA GLN A 157 17.91 7.34 -17.25
C GLN A 157 16.97 6.15 -17.04
N TYR A 158 15.68 6.33 -17.31
CA TYR A 158 14.58 5.35 -17.17
C TYR A 158 14.22 4.93 -15.74
N TYR A 159 14.91 5.42 -14.70
CA TYR A 159 14.58 5.11 -13.33
C TYR A 159 13.59 6.09 -12.73
N ARG A 160 12.58 5.56 -12.05
CA ARG A 160 11.50 6.34 -11.43
C ARG A 160 11.03 5.68 -10.14
N ILE A 161 10.50 6.51 -9.25
CA ILE A 161 9.61 6.10 -8.17
C ILE A 161 8.21 6.55 -8.61
N HIS A 162 7.23 5.63 -8.69
CA HIS A 162 5.96 5.93 -9.32
C HIS A 162 4.81 5.12 -8.71
N GLY A 163 3.56 5.49 -9.01
CA GLY A 163 2.37 4.73 -8.69
C GLY A 163 2.24 3.45 -9.53
N THR A 164 1.13 2.77 -9.40
CA THR A 164 0.83 1.61 -10.24
C THR A 164 -0.67 1.44 -10.47
N HIS A 165 -1.05 0.95 -11.63
CA HIS A 165 -2.40 0.47 -11.90
C HIS A 165 -2.62 -0.96 -11.37
N ASP A 166 -1.54 -1.71 -11.15
CA ASP A 166 -1.59 -3.10 -10.69
C ASP A 166 -1.02 -3.21 -9.26
N THR A 167 -1.92 -3.14 -8.28
CA THR A 167 -1.58 -3.19 -6.86
C THR A 167 -1.01 -4.53 -6.40
N ARG A 168 -1.23 -5.62 -7.16
CA ARG A 168 -0.67 -6.95 -6.87
C ARG A 168 0.85 -6.99 -6.95
N LYS A 169 1.46 -5.99 -7.61
CA LYS A 169 2.91 -5.85 -7.73
C LYS A 169 3.58 -5.38 -6.44
N ILE A 170 2.85 -4.67 -5.58
CA ILE A 170 3.42 -4.10 -4.36
C ILE A 170 3.84 -5.22 -3.39
N GLY A 171 5.01 -5.08 -2.79
CA GLY A 171 5.64 -6.09 -1.96
C GLY A 171 6.32 -7.23 -2.72
N ARG A 172 6.46 -7.11 -4.06
CA ARG A 172 7.01 -8.17 -4.91
C ARG A 172 8.12 -7.68 -5.84
N PRO A 173 9.05 -8.55 -6.24
CA PRO A 173 9.90 -8.34 -7.41
C PRO A 173 9.02 -8.40 -8.66
N SER A 174 8.79 -7.28 -9.33
CA SER A 174 7.82 -7.20 -10.43
C SER A 174 8.09 -6.07 -11.42
N SER A 175 9.13 -5.27 -11.24
CA SER A 175 9.46 -4.14 -12.11
C SER A 175 10.68 -4.43 -12.98
N ASN A 176 10.84 -3.61 -14.02
CA ASN A 176 12.02 -3.63 -14.91
C ASN A 176 13.03 -2.54 -14.53
N GLY A 177 13.21 -2.27 -13.23
CA GLY A 177 14.17 -1.30 -12.73
C GLY A 177 13.58 -0.21 -11.84
N CYS A 178 12.30 0.13 -11.99
CA CYS A 178 11.64 1.18 -11.22
C CYS A 178 11.15 0.70 -9.85
N ILE A 179 10.86 1.66 -8.96
CA ILE A 179 10.26 1.42 -7.65
C ILE A 179 8.77 1.84 -7.72
N GLY A 180 7.89 0.86 -7.58
CA GLY A 180 6.44 1.11 -7.64
C GLY A 180 5.82 1.19 -6.25
N LEU A 181 4.85 2.11 -6.08
CA LEU A 181 4.05 2.29 -4.87
C LEU A 181 2.56 2.19 -5.19
N TYR A 182 1.73 2.01 -4.15
CA TYR A 182 0.30 2.29 -4.30
C TYR A 182 0.09 3.75 -4.72
N ASN A 183 -0.96 4.04 -5.49
CA ASN A 183 -1.24 5.40 -5.96
C ASN A 183 -1.38 6.39 -4.79
N GLN A 184 -2.09 6.02 -3.74
CA GLN A 184 -2.22 6.85 -2.54
C GLN A 184 -0.86 7.13 -1.84
N HIS A 185 0.08 6.19 -1.90
CA HIS A 185 1.40 6.37 -1.29
C HIS A 185 2.30 7.26 -2.13
N ILE A 186 2.29 7.07 -3.45
CA ILE A 186 3.08 7.96 -4.32
C ILE A 186 2.53 9.38 -4.34
N GLU A 187 1.24 9.59 -4.16
CA GLU A 187 0.64 10.93 -4.02
C GLU A 187 1.16 11.62 -2.76
N GLN A 188 1.14 10.94 -1.61
CA GLN A 188 1.73 11.47 -0.37
C GLN A 188 3.23 11.76 -0.52
N LEU A 189 3.99 10.81 -1.07
CA LEU A 189 5.42 11.00 -1.28
C LEU A 189 5.70 12.13 -2.27
N TYR A 190 4.89 12.24 -3.32
CA TYR A 190 4.99 13.31 -4.31
C TYR A 190 4.84 14.69 -3.68
N ASP A 191 3.90 14.87 -2.75
CA ASP A 191 3.69 16.14 -2.08
C ASP A 191 4.85 16.48 -1.12
N LEU A 192 5.42 15.49 -0.49
CA LEU A 192 6.52 15.64 0.49
C LEU A 192 7.89 15.82 -0.19
N ALA A 193 8.16 15.05 -1.25
CA ALA A 193 9.45 15.08 -1.94
C ALA A 193 9.60 16.35 -2.79
N LYS A 194 10.83 16.83 -2.90
CA LYS A 194 11.22 18.00 -3.71
C LYS A 194 12.09 17.56 -4.89
N VAL A 195 12.18 18.38 -5.92
CA VAL A 195 13.30 18.24 -6.86
C VAL A 195 14.59 18.48 -6.07
N GLY A 196 15.55 17.59 -6.22
CA GLY A 196 16.77 17.57 -5.41
C GLY A 196 16.68 16.64 -4.18
N THR A 197 15.53 16.02 -3.87
CA THR A 197 15.46 14.97 -2.84
C THR A 197 16.50 13.90 -3.14
N GLN A 198 17.34 13.61 -2.15
CA GLN A 198 18.42 12.62 -2.26
C GLN A 198 17.82 11.22 -2.20
N VAL A 199 18.33 10.30 -3.00
CA VAL A 199 17.80 8.92 -3.07
C VAL A 199 18.97 7.95 -3.05
N VAL A 200 18.85 6.88 -2.27
CA VAL A 200 19.71 5.71 -2.37
C VAL A 200 18.85 4.46 -2.57
N ILE A 201 19.31 3.59 -3.47
CA ILE A 201 18.72 2.25 -3.69
C ILE A 201 19.73 1.22 -3.19
N ILE A 202 19.32 0.37 -2.23
CA ILE A 202 20.14 -0.64 -1.55
C ILE A 202 19.59 -2.04 -1.72
#